data_2c59d9125adacee1d47af989533ce02f
#
_entry.id   2c59d9125adacee1d47af989533ce02f
#
_cell.length_a   1.000
_cell.length_b   1.000
_cell.length_c   1.000
_cell.angle_alpha   90.00
_cell.angle_beta   90.00
_cell.angle_gamma   90.00
#
_symmetry.space_group_name_H-M   'P 1'
#
loop_
_entity.id
_entity.type
_entity.pdbx_description
1 polymer ?
#
loop_
_entity_poly.entity_id
_entity_poly.type
_entity_poly.pdbx_seq_one_letter_code
_entity_poly.pdbx_strand_id
1 'polypeptide(L)'
;MKSFYASVELADRHYDPLTTNLVVADPTRTEKTICLAVSPSLKAHGISGRARLFEVVQRVKEVNAERFRKARKLGVLPRDEHGRYHFTSTSFDAEALKSDPSLELSYIVAPPRMKLYEQISTQIVSTYMKYVSAEDILVYSIDEVFIDLTGYLNTYKMTAHELVMQMIREVLYTTGITATAGIGTNMYLAKVAMDIVAKHVPADKDGVRIAEIDEIKYRELLWCHKPLTDFWRVGPGIARRLEALGCYTMGDVAKLSEQNEGKLYDALGINAELVIDHAWGWEPSDIATIKSYRPQSNSLGAGQVLMEPYTAEKAKLITREMTELLVLDLVKKGLVTKKIELTIGYDRTSIEYEYKGPTISASTFKRTKDGKRYTGTVGTDHFGRPCPKHAHGTGNLDRWTSSTQRIMDCMMELYDRIVDTDLTIRRVNVVAVQLIPEDEIPEEPPEQLNLFIDYAALEKQKEAERKHDARERKIQEATLALQARYGKNALLKGMNLLEGATTIQRNGQIGGHRSGEGRTTSSTSRSDQAGQSPDDESAGTADADEVWGGDDV
;
A
#
# COMPACT_ATOMS: atom_id res chain seq x y z
N MET A 1 -12.01 -8.54 -5.76
CA MET A 1 -11.63 -9.46 -6.89
C MET A 1 -10.52 -10.40 -6.43
N LYS A 2 -10.44 -11.59 -7.00
CA LYS A 2 -9.55 -12.64 -6.45
C LYS A 2 -8.12 -12.46 -6.97
N SER A 3 -7.16 -12.17 -6.08
CA SER A 3 -5.74 -11.92 -6.44
C SER A 3 -5.59 -10.95 -7.62
N PHE A 4 -6.26 -9.81 -7.57
CA PHE A 4 -6.57 -8.92 -8.69
C PHE A 4 -5.38 -8.69 -9.65
N TYR A 5 -4.25 -8.19 -9.16
CA TYR A 5 -3.10 -7.91 -10.03
C TYR A 5 -2.59 -9.15 -10.77
N ALA A 6 -2.55 -10.30 -10.10
CA ALA A 6 -2.15 -11.54 -10.74
C ALA A 6 -3.18 -11.99 -11.77
N SER A 7 -4.48 -11.84 -11.47
CA SER A 7 -5.55 -12.18 -12.41
C SER A 7 -5.54 -11.29 -13.65
N VAL A 8 -5.30 -9.97 -13.50
CA VAL A 8 -5.14 -9.06 -14.65
C VAL A 8 -3.96 -9.48 -15.52
N GLU A 9 -2.80 -9.78 -14.91
CA GLU A 9 -1.62 -10.22 -15.67
C GLU A 9 -1.84 -11.52 -16.43
N LEU A 10 -2.59 -12.45 -15.84
CA LEU A 10 -2.89 -13.73 -16.47
C LEU A 10 -3.94 -13.58 -17.57
N ALA A 11 -5.03 -12.85 -17.33
CA ALA A 11 -6.07 -12.59 -18.33
C ALA A 11 -5.51 -11.87 -19.56
N ASP A 12 -4.65 -10.87 -19.36
CA ASP A 12 -3.99 -10.13 -20.45
C ASP A 12 -3.05 -11.02 -21.30
N ARG A 13 -2.50 -12.09 -20.70
CA ARG A 13 -1.67 -13.09 -21.37
C ARG A 13 -2.45 -14.30 -21.89
N HIS A 14 -3.79 -14.29 -21.77
CA HIS A 14 -4.67 -15.38 -22.14
C HIS A 14 -4.41 -16.70 -21.38
N TYR A 15 -3.95 -16.60 -20.14
CA TYR A 15 -3.87 -17.71 -19.18
C TYR A 15 -5.06 -17.72 -18.21
N ASP A 16 -5.41 -18.89 -17.71
CA ASP A 16 -6.44 -19.01 -16.66
C ASP A 16 -5.94 -18.45 -15.33
N PRO A 17 -6.59 -17.42 -14.77
CA PRO A 17 -6.22 -16.83 -13.47
C PRO A 17 -6.32 -17.77 -12.27
N LEU A 18 -7.08 -18.86 -12.37
CA LEU A 18 -7.29 -19.79 -11.27
C LEU A 18 -6.26 -20.91 -11.22
N THR A 19 -5.77 -21.36 -12.39
CA THR A 19 -4.88 -22.52 -12.49
C THR A 19 -3.43 -22.18 -12.75
N THR A 20 -3.13 -20.98 -13.26
CA THR A 20 -1.77 -20.61 -13.64
C THR A 20 -0.98 -20.00 -12.46
N ASN A 21 0.24 -20.48 -12.25
CA ASN A 21 1.14 -20.02 -11.21
C ASN A 21 1.84 -18.73 -11.64
N LEU A 22 1.58 -17.63 -10.94
CA LEU A 22 2.17 -16.32 -11.23
C LEU A 22 2.35 -15.50 -9.95
N VAL A 23 3.43 -14.72 -9.90
CA VAL A 23 3.62 -13.63 -8.94
C VAL A 23 3.78 -12.30 -9.67
N VAL A 24 3.25 -11.22 -9.10
CA VAL A 24 3.49 -9.86 -9.58
C VAL A 24 4.58 -9.26 -8.72
N ALA A 25 5.78 -9.14 -9.27
CA ALA A 25 6.94 -8.58 -8.58
C ALA A 25 7.86 -7.87 -9.58
N ASP A 26 8.64 -6.89 -9.12
CA ASP A 26 9.64 -6.23 -9.96
C ASP A 26 10.98 -6.98 -9.89
N PRO A 27 11.36 -7.74 -10.93
CA PRO A 27 12.59 -8.55 -10.93
C PRO A 27 13.86 -7.69 -10.98
N THR A 28 13.74 -6.40 -11.27
CA THR A 28 14.90 -5.48 -11.27
C THR A 28 15.23 -4.93 -9.88
N ARG A 29 14.37 -5.22 -8.90
CA ARG A 29 14.64 -4.99 -7.49
C ARG A 29 15.28 -6.25 -6.88
N THR A 30 15.76 -6.13 -5.66
CA THR A 30 16.32 -7.27 -4.93
C THR A 30 15.26 -8.35 -4.69
N GLU A 31 15.69 -9.60 -4.47
CA GLU A 31 14.78 -10.71 -4.09
C GLU A 31 13.97 -10.45 -2.80
N LYS A 32 14.37 -9.44 -2.03
CA LYS A 32 13.63 -8.99 -0.84
C LYS A 32 12.38 -8.16 -1.20
N THR A 33 12.12 -7.88 -2.49
CA THR A 33 10.94 -7.15 -2.92
C THR A 33 9.67 -7.92 -2.55
N ILE A 34 8.63 -7.18 -2.09
CA ILE A 34 7.33 -7.75 -1.80
C ILE A 34 6.60 -8.00 -3.12
N CYS A 35 6.02 -9.19 -3.26
CA CYS A 35 5.11 -9.47 -4.35
C CYS A 35 3.80 -8.70 -4.14
N LEU A 36 3.38 -7.93 -5.13
CA LEU A 36 2.10 -7.23 -5.10
C LEU A 36 0.91 -8.19 -5.09
N ALA A 37 1.05 -9.32 -5.79
CA ALA A 37 0.07 -10.37 -5.80
C ALA A 37 0.71 -11.73 -6.09
N VAL A 38 0.04 -12.77 -5.60
CA VAL A 38 0.34 -14.18 -5.87
C VAL A 38 -0.94 -14.82 -6.40
N SER A 39 -0.86 -15.62 -7.46
CA SER A 39 -2.03 -16.29 -8.05
C SER A 39 -2.68 -17.28 -7.06
N PRO A 40 -3.99 -17.59 -7.22
CA PRO A 40 -4.67 -18.55 -6.36
C PRO A 40 -4.03 -19.93 -6.35
N SER A 41 -3.60 -20.43 -7.50
CA SER A 41 -2.91 -21.73 -7.67
C SER A 41 -1.61 -21.77 -6.87
N LEU A 42 -0.82 -20.70 -6.93
CA LEU A 42 0.45 -20.64 -6.21
C LEU A 42 0.26 -20.45 -4.69
N LYS A 43 -0.80 -19.72 -4.26
CA LYS A 43 -1.21 -19.64 -2.85
C LYS A 43 -1.58 -20.99 -2.26
N ALA A 44 -2.13 -21.92 -3.06
CA ALA A 44 -2.47 -23.28 -2.62
C ALA A 44 -1.24 -24.07 -2.12
N HIS A 45 -0.03 -23.67 -2.50
CA HIS A 45 1.22 -24.21 -1.99
C HIS A 45 1.72 -23.57 -0.68
N GLY A 46 0.88 -22.75 -0.01
CA GLY A 46 1.21 -22.11 1.27
C GLY A 46 1.99 -20.79 1.14
N ILE A 47 2.02 -20.19 -0.05
CA ILE A 47 2.67 -18.90 -0.28
C ILE A 47 1.71 -17.77 0.08
N SER A 48 2.15 -16.83 0.92
CA SER A 48 1.35 -15.67 1.32
C SER A 48 1.01 -14.77 0.12
N GLY A 49 -0.13 -14.10 0.16
CA GLY A 49 -0.54 -13.15 -0.89
C GLY A 49 0.40 -11.95 -1.07
N ARG A 50 1.19 -11.63 -0.04
CA ARG A 50 2.20 -10.56 -0.02
C ARG A 50 3.57 -11.09 0.39
N ALA A 51 3.90 -12.32 -0.01
CA ALA A 51 5.20 -12.91 0.22
C ALA A 51 6.30 -12.06 -0.44
N ARG A 52 7.50 -12.11 0.11
CA ARG A 52 8.69 -11.60 -0.57
C ARG A 52 9.13 -12.56 -1.66
N LEU A 53 9.77 -12.06 -2.68
CA LEU A 53 10.16 -12.90 -3.80
C LEU A 53 11.06 -14.07 -3.36
N PHE A 54 12.00 -13.86 -2.42
CA PHE A 54 12.85 -14.93 -1.89
C PHE A 54 12.04 -16.02 -1.16
N GLU A 55 10.95 -15.65 -0.45
CA GLU A 55 10.08 -16.62 0.22
C GLU A 55 9.34 -17.49 -0.80
N VAL A 56 8.94 -16.89 -1.93
CA VAL A 56 8.36 -17.62 -3.06
C VAL A 56 9.37 -18.63 -3.60
N VAL A 57 10.60 -18.18 -3.89
CA VAL A 57 11.69 -19.03 -4.39
C VAL A 57 11.94 -20.19 -3.44
N GLN A 58 12.09 -19.91 -2.14
CA GLN A 58 12.32 -20.93 -1.13
C GLN A 58 11.16 -21.95 -1.06
N ARG A 59 9.91 -21.46 -1.01
CA ARG A 59 8.74 -22.35 -0.91
C ARG A 59 8.58 -23.21 -2.15
N VAL A 60 8.83 -22.67 -3.33
CA VAL A 60 8.81 -23.45 -4.59
C VAL A 60 9.88 -24.55 -4.57
N LYS A 61 11.10 -24.27 -4.08
CA LYS A 61 12.15 -25.31 -3.89
C LYS A 61 11.68 -26.41 -2.96
N GLU A 62 11.03 -26.09 -1.85
CA GLU A 62 10.50 -27.07 -0.90
C GLU A 62 9.42 -27.95 -1.54
N VAL A 63 8.46 -27.32 -2.24
CA VAL A 63 7.39 -28.03 -2.98
C VAL A 63 7.98 -28.95 -4.04
N ASN A 64 8.97 -28.50 -4.80
CA ASN A 64 9.64 -29.31 -5.78
C ASN A 64 10.40 -30.50 -5.16
N ALA A 65 11.04 -30.31 -4.01
CA ALA A 65 11.65 -31.43 -3.28
C ALA A 65 10.61 -32.47 -2.81
N GLU A 66 9.42 -32.05 -2.40
CA GLU A 66 8.32 -32.94 -2.06
C GLU A 66 7.78 -33.68 -3.30
N ARG A 67 7.56 -32.94 -4.39
CA ARG A 67 7.13 -33.51 -5.69
C ARG A 67 8.12 -34.54 -6.20
N PHE A 68 9.41 -34.21 -6.18
CA PHE A 68 10.50 -35.11 -6.61
C PHE A 68 10.50 -36.41 -5.83
N ARG A 69 10.39 -36.34 -4.51
CA ARG A 69 10.29 -37.55 -3.65
C ARG A 69 9.08 -38.40 -3.99
N LYS A 70 7.92 -37.77 -4.24
CA LYS A 70 6.69 -38.44 -4.64
C LYS A 70 6.82 -39.10 -6.02
N ALA A 71 7.30 -38.36 -7.00
CA ALA A 71 7.49 -38.84 -8.38
C ALA A 71 8.50 -40.01 -8.45
N ARG A 72 9.58 -39.92 -7.65
CA ARG A 72 10.55 -41.02 -7.52
C ARG A 72 9.92 -42.32 -6.95
N LYS A 73 9.07 -42.19 -5.90
CA LYS A 73 8.35 -43.34 -5.34
C LYS A 73 7.39 -43.96 -6.34
N LEU A 74 6.78 -43.16 -7.21
CA LEU A 74 5.89 -43.65 -8.28
C LEU A 74 6.65 -44.23 -9.48
N GLY A 75 7.97 -44.11 -9.53
CA GLY A 75 8.81 -44.62 -10.64
C GLY A 75 8.65 -43.86 -11.97
N VAL A 76 8.12 -42.64 -11.95
CA VAL A 76 7.83 -41.83 -13.16
C VAL A 76 8.96 -40.91 -13.57
N LEU A 77 10.04 -40.79 -12.77
CA LEU A 77 11.17 -39.93 -13.10
C LEU A 77 12.17 -40.64 -14.02
N PRO A 78 12.60 -40.01 -15.13
CA PRO A 78 13.69 -40.49 -15.94
C PRO A 78 15.04 -40.38 -15.22
N ARG A 79 16.05 -41.06 -15.74
CA ARG A 79 17.44 -40.94 -15.29
C ARG A 79 18.29 -40.29 -16.37
N ASP A 80 19.21 -39.45 -15.97
CA ASP A 80 20.23 -38.89 -16.86
C ASP A 80 21.33 -39.92 -17.24
N GLU A 81 22.26 -39.53 -18.05
CA GLU A 81 23.40 -40.37 -18.49
C GLU A 81 24.28 -40.86 -17.30
N HIS A 82 24.19 -40.17 -16.15
CA HIS A 82 24.91 -40.52 -14.93
C HIS A 82 24.03 -41.31 -13.95
N GLY A 83 22.83 -41.73 -14.37
CA GLY A 83 21.90 -42.50 -13.56
C GLY A 83 21.14 -41.73 -12.50
N ARG A 84 21.21 -40.38 -12.51
CA ARG A 84 20.54 -39.47 -11.56
C ARG A 84 19.12 -39.18 -12.04
N TYR A 85 18.18 -39.21 -11.12
CA TYR A 85 16.78 -38.87 -11.42
C TYR A 85 16.61 -37.36 -11.63
N HIS A 86 15.77 -36.97 -12.57
CA HIS A 86 15.41 -35.59 -12.82
C HIS A 86 13.94 -35.46 -13.24
N PHE A 87 13.35 -34.26 -13.15
CA PHE A 87 12.04 -33.98 -13.71
C PHE A 87 12.06 -34.03 -15.23
N THR A 88 10.95 -34.43 -15.83
CA THR A 88 10.82 -34.51 -17.31
C THR A 88 10.76 -33.14 -17.95
N SER A 89 10.08 -32.19 -17.31
CA SER A 89 9.90 -30.82 -17.76
C SER A 89 9.42 -29.95 -16.59
N THR A 90 9.18 -28.67 -16.84
CA THR A 90 8.60 -27.71 -15.91
C THR A 90 7.20 -27.31 -16.35
N SER A 91 6.30 -27.00 -15.39
CA SER A 91 4.99 -26.44 -15.68
C SER A 91 4.60 -25.37 -14.66
N PHE A 92 3.96 -24.32 -15.12
CA PHE A 92 3.29 -23.32 -14.28
C PHE A 92 1.76 -23.50 -14.25
N ASP A 93 1.24 -24.55 -14.86
CA ASP A 93 -0.20 -24.90 -14.80
C ASP A 93 -0.50 -25.93 -13.72
N ALA A 94 -1.43 -25.56 -12.82
CA ALA A 94 -1.75 -26.38 -11.65
C ALA A 94 -2.43 -27.71 -12.01
N GLU A 95 -3.23 -27.77 -13.08
CA GLU A 95 -3.91 -29.01 -13.50
C GLU A 95 -2.91 -29.96 -14.17
N ALA A 96 -1.98 -29.43 -14.97
CA ALA A 96 -0.87 -30.23 -15.51
C ALA A 96 0.01 -30.80 -14.39
N LEU A 97 0.37 -29.95 -13.40
CA LEU A 97 1.13 -30.39 -12.23
C LEU A 97 0.43 -31.43 -11.37
N LYS A 98 -0.91 -31.41 -11.32
CA LYS A 98 -1.73 -32.36 -10.60
C LYS A 98 -1.83 -33.71 -11.33
N SER A 99 -1.97 -33.66 -12.65
CA SER A 99 -2.11 -34.86 -13.49
C SER A 99 -0.78 -35.56 -13.72
N ASP A 100 0.34 -34.85 -13.79
CA ASP A 100 1.67 -35.40 -14.02
C ASP A 100 2.66 -35.08 -12.89
N PRO A 101 2.94 -36.07 -12.01
CA PRO A 101 3.91 -35.92 -10.93
C PRO A 101 5.37 -35.72 -11.42
N SER A 102 5.70 -36.09 -12.68
CA SER A 102 7.05 -35.96 -13.23
C SER A 102 7.43 -34.54 -13.61
N LEU A 103 6.46 -33.59 -13.58
CA LEU A 103 6.69 -32.19 -13.87
C LEU A 103 7.20 -31.42 -12.64
N GLU A 104 8.16 -30.56 -12.85
CA GLU A 104 8.63 -29.57 -11.88
C GLU A 104 7.69 -28.37 -11.83
N LEU A 105 7.36 -27.89 -10.62
CA LEU A 105 6.58 -26.66 -10.46
C LEU A 105 7.43 -25.45 -10.82
N SER A 106 6.91 -24.66 -11.72
CA SER A 106 7.44 -23.34 -12.09
C SER A 106 6.36 -22.26 -11.92
N TYR A 107 6.72 -20.99 -12.08
CA TYR A 107 5.81 -19.86 -12.01
C TYR A 107 6.31 -18.69 -12.85
N ILE A 108 5.39 -17.82 -13.25
CA ILE A 108 5.68 -16.60 -14.02
C ILE A 108 5.94 -15.46 -13.04
N VAL A 109 7.00 -14.67 -13.27
CA VAL A 109 7.24 -13.40 -12.58
C VAL A 109 6.83 -12.26 -13.51
N ALA A 110 5.74 -11.57 -13.18
CA ALA A 110 5.22 -10.45 -13.97
C ALA A 110 5.62 -9.12 -13.34
N PRO A 111 6.30 -8.21 -14.08
CA PRO A 111 6.54 -6.86 -13.59
C PRO A 111 5.22 -6.11 -13.37
N PRO A 112 5.10 -5.26 -12.31
CA PRO A 112 3.90 -4.48 -12.08
C PRO A 112 3.56 -3.54 -13.23
N ARG A 113 2.27 -3.45 -13.57
CA ARG A 113 1.71 -2.52 -14.57
C ARG A 113 0.53 -1.76 -13.96
N MET A 114 0.82 -0.88 -12.99
CA MET A 114 -0.20 -0.23 -12.16
C MET A 114 -1.27 0.50 -12.97
N LYS A 115 -0.91 1.15 -14.08
CA LYS A 115 -1.87 1.82 -14.95
C LYS A 115 -2.87 0.86 -15.60
N LEU A 116 -2.40 -0.31 -16.03
CA LEU A 116 -3.30 -1.36 -16.55
C LEU A 116 -4.29 -1.81 -15.47
N TYR A 117 -3.81 -1.97 -14.24
CA TYR A 117 -4.68 -2.38 -13.13
C TYR A 117 -5.74 -1.32 -12.81
N GLU A 118 -5.39 -0.04 -12.84
CA GLU A 118 -6.37 1.06 -12.70
C GLU A 118 -7.39 1.05 -13.84
N GLN A 119 -6.97 0.83 -15.07
CA GLN A 119 -7.87 0.75 -16.24
C GLN A 119 -8.86 -0.41 -16.10
N ILE A 120 -8.38 -1.60 -15.76
CA ILE A 120 -9.25 -2.78 -15.57
C ILE A 120 -10.19 -2.58 -14.37
N SER A 121 -9.71 -2.01 -13.26
CA SER A 121 -10.55 -1.66 -12.12
C SER A 121 -11.68 -0.69 -12.52
N THR A 122 -11.36 0.36 -13.28
CA THR A 122 -12.35 1.31 -13.80
C THR A 122 -13.36 0.63 -14.72
N GLN A 123 -12.92 -0.27 -15.59
CA GLN A 123 -13.79 -1.05 -16.46
C GLN A 123 -14.77 -1.92 -15.66
N ILE A 124 -14.29 -2.55 -14.58
CA ILE A 124 -15.14 -3.37 -13.69
C ILE A 124 -16.18 -2.50 -12.98
N VAL A 125 -15.78 -1.34 -12.43
CA VAL A 125 -16.72 -0.40 -11.81
C VAL A 125 -17.77 0.07 -12.84
N SER A 126 -17.35 0.37 -14.07
CA SER A 126 -18.27 0.74 -15.16
C SER A 126 -19.24 -0.40 -15.52
N THR A 127 -18.83 -1.66 -15.36
CA THR A 127 -19.71 -2.81 -15.53
C THR A 127 -20.80 -2.84 -14.44
N TYR A 128 -20.44 -2.58 -13.18
CA TYR A 128 -21.41 -2.48 -12.09
C TYR A 128 -22.39 -1.32 -12.28
N MET A 129 -21.94 -0.20 -12.84
CA MET A 129 -22.79 0.97 -13.13
C MET A 129 -23.88 0.70 -14.18
N LYS A 130 -23.85 -0.42 -14.89
CA LYS A 130 -24.98 -0.84 -15.75
C LYS A 130 -26.18 -1.35 -14.94
N TYR A 131 -25.96 -1.76 -13.71
CA TYR A 131 -26.96 -2.33 -12.82
C TYR A 131 -27.46 -1.37 -11.75
N VAL A 132 -26.57 -0.52 -11.26
CA VAL A 132 -26.85 0.39 -10.14
C VAL A 132 -26.27 1.77 -10.41
N SER A 133 -26.85 2.80 -9.76
CA SER A 133 -26.36 4.17 -9.84
C SER A 133 -24.95 4.28 -9.25
N ALA A 134 -24.14 5.21 -9.78
CA ALA A 134 -22.84 5.55 -9.21
C ALA A 134 -22.94 6.02 -7.75
N GLU A 135 -24.09 6.56 -7.34
CA GLU A 135 -24.34 7.03 -5.97
C GLU A 135 -24.36 5.88 -4.97
N ASP A 136 -24.81 4.69 -5.40
CA ASP A 136 -24.94 3.49 -4.59
C ASP A 136 -23.69 2.57 -4.68
N ILE A 137 -22.61 3.03 -5.33
CA ILE A 137 -21.31 2.35 -5.40
C ILE A 137 -20.28 3.13 -4.60
N LEU A 138 -19.64 2.48 -3.64
CA LEU A 138 -18.44 2.97 -2.98
C LEU A 138 -17.22 2.15 -3.43
N VAL A 139 -16.32 2.77 -4.20
CA VAL A 139 -15.04 2.16 -4.55
C VAL A 139 -14.14 2.20 -3.31
N TYR A 140 -14.00 1.06 -2.63
CA TYR A 140 -13.25 0.94 -1.40
C TYR A 140 -11.75 0.81 -1.64
N SER A 141 -11.38 0.04 -2.66
CA SER A 141 -10.00 -0.12 -3.11
C SER A 141 -9.95 -0.40 -4.62
N ILE A 142 -8.75 -0.63 -5.18
CA ILE A 142 -8.58 -0.95 -6.60
C ILE A 142 -9.29 -2.27 -7.01
N ASP A 143 -9.59 -3.15 -6.06
CA ASP A 143 -10.15 -4.48 -6.31
C ASP A 143 -11.38 -4.79 -5.46
N GLU A 144 -11.88 -3.83 -4.68
CA GLU A 144 -13.05 -3.98 -3.82
C GLU A 144 -14.02 -2.81 -3.95
N VAL A 145 -15.30 -3.12 -3.99
CA VAL A 145 -16.39 -2.14 -3.99
C VAL A 145 -17.48 -2.57 -3.02
N PHE A 146 -18.16 -1.60 -2.41
CA PHE A 146 -19.46 -1.80 -1.76
C PHE A 146 -20.54 -1.29 -2.68
N ILE A 147 -21.65 -2.00 -2.72
CA ILE A 147 -22.80 -1.66 -3.57
C ILE A 147 -24.06 -1.82 -2.73
N ASP A 148 -24.87 -0.78 -2.64
CA ASP A 148 -26.21 -0.88 -2.07
C ASP A 148 -27.20 -1.36 -3.15
N LEU A 149 -27.77 -2.55 -2.93
CA LEU A 149 -28.72 -3.18 -3.84
C LEU A 149 -30.17 -2.99 -3.42
N THR A 150 -30.43 -2.39 -2.25
CA THR A 150 -31.76 -2.35 -1.61
C THR A 150 -32.84 -1.80 -2.56
N GLY A 151 -32.56 -0.68 -3.21
CA GLY A 151 -33.50 -0.03 -4.15
C GLY A 151 -33.72 -0.78 -5.49
N TYR A 152 -32.86 -1.75 -5.82
CA TYR A 152 -32.81 -2.38 -7.14
C TYR A 152 -33.47 -3.75 -7.20
N LEU A 153 -33.58 -4.47 -6.07
CA LEU A 153 -34.07 -5.85 -6.03
C LEU A 153 -35.48 -5.97 -6.58
N ASN A 154 -36.35 -5.02 -6.23
CA ASN A 154 -37.74 -5.00 -6.75
C ASN A 154 -37.78 -4.69 -8.25
N THR A 155 -36.90 -3.81 -8.73
CA THR A 155 -36.82 -3.42 -10.15
C THR A 155 -36.41 -4.60 -11.02
N TYR A 156 -35.36 -5.33 -10.58
CA TYR A 156 -34.87 -6.50 -11.29
C TYR A 156 -35.69 -7.77 -11.02
N LYS A 157 -36.57 -7.78 -10.01
CA LYS A 157 -37.31 -8.95 -9.54
C LYS A 157 -36.40 -10.13 -9.24
N MET A 158 -35.25 -9.85 -8.63
CA MET A 158 -34.20 -10.81 -8.27
C MET A 158 -33.88 -10.71 -6.78
N THR A 159 -33.39 -11.80 -6.22
CA THR A 159 -32.72 -11.79 -4.92
C THR A 159 -31.37 -11.09 -5.03
N ALA A 160 -30.83 -10.61 -3.90
CA ALA A 160 -29.49 -10.05 -3.87
C ALA A 160 -28.44 -11.03 -4.42
N HIS A 161 -28.57 -12.32 -4.08
CA HIS A 161 -27.67 -13.37 -4.56
C HIS A 161 -27.69 -13.51 -6.08
N GLU A 162 -28.87 -13.54 -6.69
CA GLU A 162 -29.03 -13.67 -8.15
C GLU A 162 -28.46 -12.47 -8.87
N LEU A 163 -28.74 -11.24 -8.38
CA LEU A 163 -28.24 -10.02 -8.99
C LEU A 163 -26.72 -9.93 -8.88
N VAL A 164 -26.13 -10.22 -7.71
CA VAL A 164 -24.68 -10.24 -7.50
C VAL A 164 -24.02 -11.29 -8.39
N MET A 165 -24.60 -12.49 -8.51
CA MET A 165 -24.09 -13.52 -9.40
C MET A 165 -24.08 -13.06 -10.86
N GLN A 166 -25.14 -12.39 -11.31
CA GLN A 166 -25.21 -11.84 -12.66
C GLN A 166 -24.12 -10.79 -12.90
N MET A 167 -23.94 -9.85 -11.96
CA MET A 167 -22.92 -8.82 -12.03
C MET A 167 -21.50 -9.41 -12.10
N ILE A 168 -21.21 -10.41 -11.26
CA ILE A 168 -19.89 -11.09 -11.25
C ILE A 168 -19.64 -11.82 -12.57
N ARG A 169 -20.65 -12.51 -13.11
CA ARG A 169 -20.53 -13.20 -14.41
C ARG A 169 -20.28 -12.25 -15.57
N GLU A 170 -20.91 -11.08 -15.57
CA GLU A 170 -20.62 -10.07 -16.59
C GLU A 170 -19.20 -9.53 -16.48
N VAL A 171 -18.71 -9.30 -15.26
CA VAL A 171 -17.30 -8.94 -15.04
C VAL A 171 -16.37 -10.04 -15.54
N LEU A 172 -16.65 -11.30 -15.21
CA LEU A 172 -15.87 -12.44 -15.69
C LEU A 172 -15.86 -12.53 -17.22
N TYR A 173 -17.02 -12.38 -17.86
CA TYR A 173 -17.15 -12.40 -19.31
C TYR A 173 -16.37 -11.27 -19.99
N THR A 174 -16.40 -10.05 -19.42
CA THR A 174 -15.79 -8.87 -20.02
C THR A 174 -14.30 -8.73 -19.74
N THR A 175 -13.80 -9.28 -18.62
CA THR A 175 -12.43 -9.09 -18.16
C THR A 175 -11.63 -10.38 -17.94
N GLY A 176 -12.28 -11.52 -17.96
CA GLY A 176 -11.66 -12.80 -17.60
C GLY A 176 -11.34 -12.96 -16.11
N ILE A 177 -11.83 -12.03 -15.25
CA ILE A 177 -11.50 -11.99 -13.83
C ILE A 177 -12.73 -12.36 -13.00
N THR A 178 -12.59 -13.36 -12.12
CA THR A 178 -13.64 -13.74 -11.19
C THR A 178 -13.57 -12.93 -9.89
N ALA A 179 -14.70 -12.89 -9.19
CA ALA A 179 -14.83 -12.20 -7.91
C ALA A 179 -15.41 -13.10 -6.82
N THR A 180 -15.20 -12.69 -5.57
CA THR A 180 -15.89 -13.21 -4.39
C THR A 180 -16.78 -12.09 -3.86
N ALA A 181 -17.99 -12.41 -3.42
CA ALA A 181 -18.89 -11.44 -2.83
C ALA A 181 -19.34 -11.85 -1.43
N GLY A 182 -19.59 -10.84 -0.61
CA GLY A 182 -20.33 -10.95 0.64
C GLY A 182 -21.60 -10.13 0.55
N ILE A 183 -22.71 -10.68 0.97
CA ILE A 183 -24.00 -10.01 1.06
C ILE A 183 -24.35 -9.89 2.55
N GLY A 184 -24.71 -8.71 2.98
CA GLY A 184 -25.08 -8.42 4.36
C GLY A 184 -26.11 -7.30 4.44
N THR A 185 -26.80 -7.19 5.56
CA THR A 185 -27.80 -6.14 5.85
C THR A 185 -27.15 -4.76 6.08
N ASN A 186 -25.83 -4.72 6.26
CA ASN A 186 -25.00 -3.52 6.35
C ASN A 186 -23.59 -3.75 5.79
N MET A 187 -22.79 -2.70 5.68
CA MET A 187 -21.46 -2.76 5.08
C MET A 187 -20.49 -3.67 5.85
N TYR A 188 -20.57 -3.67 7.20
CA TYR A 188 -19.73 -4.54 8.01
C TYR A 188 -20.02 -6.02 7.75
N LEU A 189 -21.29 -6.40 7.79
CA LEU A 189 -21.72 -7.78 7.52
C LEU A 189 -21.37 -8.22 6.10
N ALA A 190 -21.58 -7.37 5.11
CA ALA A 190 -21.15 -7.65 3.73
C ALA A 190 -19.64 -7.91 3.65
N LYS A 191 -18.84 -7.09 4.34
CA LYS A 191 -17.37 -7.24 4.34
C LYS A 191 -16.91 -8.52 5.02
N VAL A 192 -17.41 -8.84 6.22
CA VAL A 192 -17.00 -10.06 6.94
C VAL A 192 -17.57 -11.33 6.30
N ALA A 193 -18.75 -11.25 5.63
CA ALA A 193 -19.24 -12.34 4.79
C ALA A 193 -18.24 -12.65 3.67
N MET A 194 -17.72 -11.64 2.98
CA MET A 194 -16.74 -11.79 1.91
C MET A 194 -15.39 -12.29 2.43
N ASP A 195 -14.88 -11.68 3.50
CA ASP A 195 -13.50 -11.94 3.97
C ASP A 195 -13.35 -13.23 4.76
N ILE A 196 -14.38 -13.65 5.48
CA ILE A 196 -14.31 -14.81 6.36
C ILE A 196 -15.17 -15.95 5.80
N VAL A 197 -16.48 -15.74 5.67
CA VAL A 197 -17.42 -16.81 5.37
C VAL A 197 -17.25 -17.34 3.94
N ALA A 198 -17.15 -16.46 2.94
CA ALA A 198 -17.03 -16.87 1.55
C ALA A 198 -15.74 -17.66 1.23
N LYS A 199 -14.71 -17.56 2.05
CA LYS A 199 -13.50 -18.40 1.90
C LYS A 199 -13.79 -19.89 2.13
N HIS A 200 -14.80 -20.20 2.93
CA HIS A 200 -15.21 -21.56 3.27
C HIS A 200 -16.36 -22.08 2.40
N VAL A 201 -17.00 -21.21 1.61
CA VAL A 201 -18.02 -21.63 0.64
C VAL A 201 -17.35 -22.28 -0.57
N PRO A 202 -17.85 -23.45 -1.05
CA PRO A 202 -17.38 -24.03 -2.29
C PRO A 202 -17.50 -23.04 -3.45
N ALA A 203 -16.48 -22.99 -4.30
CA ALA A 203 -16.56 -22.21 -5.53
C ALA A 203 -17.50 -22.89 -6.53
N ASP A 204 -18.24 -22.11 -7.32
CA ASP A 204 -18.95 -22.66 -8.49
C ASP A 204 -17.97 -23.01 -9.62
N LYS A 205 -18.48 -23.48 -10.75
CA LYS A 205 -17.68 -23.87 -11.93
C LYS A 205 -16.81 -22.73 -12.47
N ASP A 206 -17.21 -21.49 -12.24
CA ASP A 206 -16.54 -20.27 -12.70
C ASP A 206 -15.62 -19.68 -11.60
N GLY A 207 -15.45 -20.38 -10.49
CA GLY A 207 -14.62 -19.96 -9.35
C GLY A 207 -15.28 -18.90 -8.46
N VAL A 208 -16.56 -18.58 -8.68
CA VAL A 208 -17.32 -17.59 -7.91
C VAL A 208 -17.68 -18.15 -6.53
N ARG A 209 -17.59 -17.30 -5.51
CA ARG A 209 -18.01 -17.61 -4.14
C ARG A 209 -18.85 -16.44 -3.63
N ILE A 210 -20.02 -16.74 -3.13
CA ILE A 210 -20.92 -15.75 -2.51
C ILE A 210 -21.31 -16.28 -1.13
N ALA A 211 -21.15 -15.44 -0.11
CA ALA A 211 -21.65 -15.69 1.23
C ALA A 211 -22.68 -14.63 1.60
N GLU A 212 -23.69 -15.02 2.35
CA GLU A 212 -24.78 -14.16 2.76
C GLU A 212 -25.05 -14.34 4.25
N ILE A 213 -24.90 -13.24 5.04
CA ILE A 213 -25.15 -13.22 6.47
C ILE A 213 -25.96 -12.00 6.88
N ASP A 214 -26.84 -12.21 7.84
CA ASP A 214 -27.50 -11.20 8.64
C ASP A 214 -26.89 -11.17 10.06
N GLU A 215 -27.39 -10.32 10.94
CA GLU A 215 -26.91 -10.17 12.32
C GLU A 215 -27.02 -11.47 13.14
N ILE A 216 -28.04 -12.29 12.88
CA ILE A 216 -28.25 -13.57 13.58
C ILE A 216 -27.21 -14.58 13.14
N LYS A 217 -27.07 -14.79 11.83
CA LYS A 217 -26.07 -15.69 11.26
C LYS A 217 -24.64 -15.26 11.59
N TYR A 218 -24.39 -13.93 11.62
CA TYR A 218 -23.10 -13.39 12.06
C TYR A 218 -22.74 -13.88 13.47
N ARG A 219 -23.67 -13.76 14.43
CA ARG A 219 -23.44 -14.20 15.80
C ARG A 219 -23.26 -15.70 15.90
N GLU A 220 -24.07 -16.46 15.18
CA GLU A 220 -23.97 -17.93 15.14
C GLU A 220 -22.64 -18.42 14.56
N LEU A 221 -22.18 -17.82 13.47
CA LEU A 221 -21.01 -18.30 12.71
C LEU A 221 -19.70 -17.69 13.18
N LEU A 222 -19.70 -16.41 13.58
CA LEU A 222 -18.48 -15.62 13.71
C LEU A 222 -18.17 -15.14 15.13
N TRP A 223 -19.10 -15.21 16.09
CA TRP A 223 -18.81 -14.80 17.47
C TRP A 223 -17.68 -15.60 18.14
N CYS A 224 -17.44 -16.83 17.72
CA CYS A 224 -16.34 -17.68 18.21
C CYS A 224 -15.13 -17.72 17.26
N HIS A 225 -15.18 -16.97 16.16
CA HIS A 225 -14.09 -16.97 15.17
C HIS A 225 -12.81 -16.33 15.73
N LYS A 226 -11.66 -16.87 15.32
CA LYS A 226 -10.31 -16.40 15.62
C LYS A 226 -9.45 -16.47 14.36
N PRO A 227 -8.47 -15.56 14.22
CA PRO A 227 -8.09 -14.47 15.12
C PRO A 227 -8.99 -13.23 14.97
N LEU A 228 -8.96 -12.31 15.94
CA LEU A 228 -9.68 -11.04 15.87
C LEU A 228 -9.27 -10.17 14.67
N THR A 229 -8.02 -10.30 14.22
CA THR A 229 -7.49 -9.56 13.07
C THR A 229 -8.10 -9.95 11.72
N ASP A 230 -8.92 -10.99 11.65
CA ASP A 230 -9.67 -11.33 10.44
C ASP A 230 -10.90 -10.43 10.24
N PHE A 231 -11.35 -9.76 11.30
CA PHE A 231 -12.48 -8.86 11.25
C PHE A 231 -12.08 -7.48 10.73
N TRP A 232 -12.91 -6.93 9.86
CA TRP A 232 -12.73 -5.60 9.33
C TRP A 232 -12.57 -4.55 10.43
N ARG A 233 -11.61 -3.63 10.29
CA ARG A 233 -11.26 -2.58 11.26
C ARG A 233 -10.59 -3.08 12.55
N VAL A 234 -10.30 -4.34 12.70
CA VAL A 234 -9.55 -4.87 13.84
C VAL A 234 -8.11 -5.20 13.43
N GLY A 235 -7.24 -4.19 13.51
CA GLY A 235 -5.81 -4.38 13.30
C GLY A 235 -5.08 -4.99 14.51
N PRO A 236 -3.77 -5.35 14.37
CA PRO A 236 -2.99 -5.97 15.45
C PRO A 236 -2.92 -5.13 16.74
N GLY A 237 -3.02 -3.79 16.60
CA GLY A 237 -3.02 -2.87 17.75
C GLY A 237 -4.30 -3.00 18.60
N ILE A 238 -5.46 -3.02 17.93
CA ILE A 238 -6.76 -3.20 18.56
C ILE A 238 -6.85 -4.61 19.16
N ALA A 239 -6.49 -5.65 18.37
CA ALA A 239 -6.51 -7.03 18.83
C ALA A 239 -5.72 -7.22 20.13
N ARG A 240 -4.47 -6.72 20.21
CA ARG A 240 -3.66 -6.82 21.44
C ARG A 240 -4.30 -6.13 22.67
N ARG A 241 -4.98 -4.99 22.46
CA ARG A 241 -5.67 -4.29 23.57
C ARG A 241 -6.90 -5.08 24.03
N LEU A 242 -7.65 -5.67 23.12
CA LEU A 242 -8.77 -6.55 23.43
C LEU A 242 -8.32 -7.83 24.15
N GLU A 243 -7.25 -8.47 23.66
CA GLU A 243 -6.65 -9.65 24.29
C GLU A 243 -6.18 -9.36 25.73
N ALA A 244 -5.63 -8.15 25.99
CA ALA A 244 -5.26 -7.71 27.32
C ALA A 244 -6.46 -7.57 28.28
N LEU A 245 -7.67 -7.37 27.75
CA LEU A 245 -8.93 -7.39 28.50
C LEU A 245 -9.55 -8.79 28.62
N GLY A 246 -8.91 -9.82 28.04
CA GLY A 246 -9.43 -11.18 28.00
C GLY A 246 -10.42 -11.45 26.87
N CYS A 247 -10.55 -10.52 25.90
CA CYS A 247 -11.41 -10.68 24.74
C CYS A 247 -10.60 -11.25 23.57
N TYR A 248 -10.87 -12.49 23.19
CA TYR A 248 -10.19 -13.20 22.09
C TYR A 248 -11.09 -13.43 20.87
N THR A 249 -12.37 -13.07 21.00
CA THR A 249 -13.40 -13.21 19.97
C THR A 249 -14.34 -12.01 19.98
N MET A 250 -15.09 -11.79 18.89
CA MET A 250 -16.11 -10.73 18.86
C MET A 250 -17.26 -11.01 19.86
N GLY A 251 -17.56 -12.27 20.10
CA GLY A 251 -18.53 -12.65 21.16
C GLY A 251 -18.05 -12.29 22.58
N ASP A 252 -16.73 -12.31 22.84
CA ASP A 252 -16.20 -11.85 24.13
C ASP A 252 -16.32 -10.31 24.25
N VAL A 253 -16.09 -9.58 23.16
CA VAL A 253 -16.27 -8.13 23.12
C VAL A 253 -17.74 -7.76 23.37
N ALA A 254 -18.68 -8.41 22.69
CA ALA A 254 -20.11 -8.18 22.90
C ALA A 254 -20.53 -8.44 24.35
N LYS A 255 -20.06 -9.52 24.97
CA LYS A 255 -20.34 -9.80 26.39
C LYS A 255 -19.72 -8.78 27.32
N LEU A 256 -18.48 -8.32 27.03
CA LEU A 256 -17.83 -7.31 27.87
C LEU A 256 -18.54 -5.95 27.74
N SER A 257 -19.09 -5.61 26.58
CA SER A 257 -19.85 -4.36 26.38
C SER A 257 -21.11 -4.33 27.25
N GLU A 258 -21.81 -5.45 27.45
CA GLU A 258 -22.95 -5.54 28.35
C GLU A 258 -22.55 -5.48 29.84
N GLN A 259 -21.42 -6.11 30.19
CA GLN A 259 -20.98 -6.22 31.57
C GLN A 259 -20.28 -4.96 32.09
N ASN A 260 -19.40 -4.38 31.28
CA ASN A 260 -18.61 -3.20 31.62
C ASN A 260 -18.02 -2.55 30.35
N GLU A 261 -18.84 -1.78 29.68
CA GLU A 261 -18.48 -1.03 28.50
C GLU A 261 -17.30 -0.06 28.72
N GLY A 262 -17.23 0.55 29.92
CA GLY A 262 -16.18 1.50 30.29
C GLY A 262 -14.77 0.96 30.10
N LYS A 263 -14.54 -0.35 30.32
CA LYS A 263 -13.23 -0.98 30.09
C LYS A 263 -12.82 -0.95 28.62
N LEU A 264 -13.76 -1.06 27.70
CA LEU A 264 -13.50 -0.98 26.27
C LEU A 264 -13.13 0.45 25.87
N TYR A 265 -13.85 1.46 26.40
CA TYR A 265 -13.50 2.87 26.17
C TYR A 265 -12.16 3.26 26.79
N ASP A 266 -11.83 2.76 27.99
CA ASP A 266 -10.52 2.99 28.61
C ASP A 266 -9.37 2.41 27.77
N ALA A 267 -9.58 1.26 27.12
CA ALA A 267 -8.55 0.59 26.32
C ALA A 267 -8.45 1.12 24.89
N LEU A 268 -9.57 1.47 24.27
CA LEU A 268 -9.65 1.75 22.82
C LEU A 268 -9.98 3.22 22.50
N GLY A 269 -10.38 4.03 23.51
CA GLY A 269 -10.86 5.38 23.28
C GLY A 269 -12.13 5.38 22.43
N ILE A 270 -12.27 6.35 21.54
CA ILE A 270 -13.43 6.48 20.64
C ILE A 270 -13.62 5.26 19.71
N ASN A 271 -12.56 4.51 19.43
CA ASN A 271 -12.68 3.28 18.62
C ASN A 271 -13.47 2.16 19.32
N ALA A 272 -13.77 2.30 20.63
CA ALA A 272 -14.57 1.32 21.36
C ALA A 272 -15.99 1.21 20.80
N GLU A 273 -16.62 2.33 20.46
CA GLU A 273 -17.97 2.38 19.88
C GLU A 273 -18.06 1.54 18.61
N LEU A 274 -17.16 1.79 17.65
CA LEU A 274 -17.10 1.03 16.42
C LEU A 274 -16.89 -0.48 16.65
N VAL A 275 -16.00 -0.84 17.59
CA VAL A 275 -15.68 -2.25 17.87
C VAL A 275 -16.84 -2.94 18.56
N ILE A 276 -17.58 -2.24 19.44
CA ILE A 276 -18.79 -2.75 20.11
C ILE A 276 -19.90 -2.98 19.08
N ASP A 277 -20.18 -1.99 18.22
CA ASP A 277 -21.19 -2.10 17.17
C ASP A 277 -20.89 -3.28 16.25
N HIS A 278 -19.65 -3.40 15.80
CA HIS A 278 -19.22 -4.51 14.97
C HIS A 278 -19.31 -5.87 15.70
N ALA A 279 -19.07 -5.91 17.01
CA ALA A 279 -19.23 -7.14 17.79
C ALA A 279 -20.69 -7.62 17.82
N TRP A 280 -21.64 -6.69 17.76
CA TRP A 280 -23.07 -7.00 17.66
C TRP A 280 -23.56 -7.22 16.22
N GLY A 281 -22.71 -6.97 15.22
CA GLY A 281 -23.04 -7.05 13.79
C GLY A 281 -23.73 -5.79 13.26
N TRP A 282 -23.53 -4.66 13.90
CA TRP A 282 -24.11 -3.38 13.55
C TRP A 282 -23.09 -2.48 12.84
N GLU A 283 -23.52 -1.70 11.86
CA GLU A 283 -22.74 -0.65 11.22
C GLU A 283 -23.71 0.48 10.81
N PRO A 284 -23.63 1.64 11.48
CA PRO A 284 -24.55 2.75 11.21
C PRO A 284 -24.24 3.51 9.93
N SER A 285 -22.98 3.41 9.44
CA SER A 285 -22.56 4.17 8.24
C SER A 285 -23.06 3.51 6.97
N ASP A 286 -23.69 4.30 6.12
CA ASP A 286 -24.06 3.93 4.76
C ASP A 286 -23.15 4.60 3.71
N ILE A 287 -23.32 4.23 2.45
CA ILE A 287 -22.54 4.78 1.32
C ILE A 287 -22.73 6.29 1.21
N ALA A 288 -23.95 6.80 1.42
CA ALA A 288 -24.26 8.22 1.32
C ALA A 288 -23.54 9.02 2.39
N THR A 289 -23.56 8.54 3.64
CA THR A 289 -22.85 9.14 4.78
C THR A 289 -21.34 9.20 4.53
N ILE A 290 -20.75 8.11 4.06
CA ILE A 290 -19.31 8.07 3.76
C ILE A 290 -18.94 9.05 2.63
N LYS A 291 -19.75 9.12 1.57
CA LYS A 291 -19.51 10.04 0.44
C LYS A 291 -19.70 11.51 0.82
N SER A 292 -20.58 11.80 1.75
CA SER A 292 -20.83 13.18 2.23
C SER A 292 -19.80 13.64 3.26
N TYR A 293 -19.06 12.72 3.89
CA TYR A 293 -18.07 13.07 4.90
C TYR A 293 -16.99 14.01 4.37
N ARG A 294 -16.74 15.07 5.10
CA ARG A 294 -15.65 16.02 4.86
C ARG A 294 -14.75 16.04 6.09
N PRO A 295 -13.48 15.61 5.99
CA PRO A 295 -12.56 15.63 7.12
C PRO A 295 -12.34 17.07 7.60
N GLN A 296 -12.28 17.26 8.92
CA GLN A 296 -12.02 18.57 9.54
C GLN A 296 -10.58 19.06 9.32
N SER A 297 -9.65 18.14 9.12
CA SER A 297 -8.26 18.45 8.78
C SER A 297 -7.84 17.65 7.57
N ASN A 298 -7.26 18.35 6.60
CA ASN A 298 -6.74 17.74 5.39
C ASN A 298 -5.21 17.80 5.40
N SER A 299 -4.59 16.74 4.93
CA SER A 299 -3.16 16.73 4.66
C SER A 299 -2.88 16.11 3.30
N LEU A 300 -1.79 16.52 2.68
CA LEU A 300 -1.26 15.94 1.45
C LEU A 300 0.19 15.60 1.69
N GLY A 301 0.57 14.35 1.50
CA GLY A 301 1.93 13.92 1.76
C GLY A 301 2.44 12.92 0.74
N ALA A 302 3.75 12.78 0.72
CA ALA A 302 4.45 11.79 -0.07
C ALA A 302 5.59 11.18 0.75
N GLY A 303 5.68 9.85 0.73
CA GLY A 303 6.77 9.11 1.37
C GLY A 303 7.62 8.36 0.34
N GLN A 304 8.89 8.15 0.68
CA GLN A 304 9.79 7.32 -0.11
C GLN A 304 10.70 6.52 0.83
N VAL A 305 10.77 5.21 0.59
CA VAL A 305 11.81 4.34 1.13
C VAL A 305 12.92 4.24 0.09
N LEU A 306 14.15 4.57 0.49
CA LEU A 306 15.30 4.55 -0.40
C LEU A 306 15.79 3.11 -0.61
N MET A 307 16.30 2.80 -1.79
CA MET A 307 16.77 1.45 -2.12
C MET A 307 18.01 1.05 -1.30
N GLU A 308 18.83 2.04 -0.95
CA GLU A 308 20.03 1.91 -0.13
C GLU A 308 20.08 3.04 0.91
N PRO A 309 20.87 2.91 1.98
CA PRO A 309 21.06 4.02 2.93
C PRO A 309 21.77 5.21 2.27
N TYR A 310 21.19 6.39 2.38
CA TYR A 310 21.74 7.64 1.85
C TYR A 310 22.42 8.47 2.95
N THR A 311 23.44 9.21 2.59
CA THR A 311 23.98 10.27 3.46
C THR A 311 22.95 11.38 3.62
N ALA A 312 23.08 12.19 4.68
CA ALA A 312 22.20 13.34 4.89
C ALA A 312 22.18 14.30 3.69
N GLU A 313 23.28 14.51 3.00
CA GLU A 313 23.37 15.37 1.81
C GLU A 313 22.56 14.80 0.63
N LYS A 314 22.74 13.49 0.33
CA LYS A 314 21.94 12.83 -0.71
C LYS A 314 20.45 12.80 -0.35
N ALA A 315 20.10 12.55 0.91
CA ALA A 315 18.72 12.56 1.36
C ALA A 315 18.09 13.96 1.36
N LYS A 316 18.89 15.02 1.55
CA LYS A 316 18.43 16.40 1.38
C LYS A 316 18.00 16.69 -0.07
N LEU A 317 18.73 16.15 -1.07
CA LEU A 317 18.32 16.21 -2.46
C LEU A 317 16.97 15.53 -2.68
N ILE A 318 16.78 14.33 -2.13
CA ILE A 318 15.48 13.62 -2.22
C ILE A 318 14.36 14.43 -1.56
N THR A 319 14.62 15.06 -0.41
CA THR A 319 13.64 15.90 0.26
C THR A 319 13.24 17.09 -0.62
N ARG A 320 14.19 17.71 -1.34
CA ARG A 320 13.90 18.77 -2.33
C ARG A 320 13.02 18.26 -3.47
N GLU A 321 13.37 17.12 -4.06
CA GLU A 321 12.60 16.51 -5.15
C GLU A 321 11.16 16.23 -4.71
N MET A 322 11.00 15.64 -3.51
CA MET A 322 9.68 15.31 -2.97
C MET A 322 8.86 16.54 -2.62
N THR A 323 9.50 17.59 -2.11
CA THR A 323 8.83 18.86 -1.80
C THR A 323 8.30 19.52 -3.07
N GLU A 324 9.08 19.50 -4.16
CA GLU A 324 8.62 20.02 -5.45
C GLU A 324 7.38 19.29 -5.97
N LEU A 325 7.40 17.95 -5.92
CA LEU A 325 6.25 17.15 -6.34
C LEU A 325 5.02 17.41 -5.46
N LEU A 326 5.21 17.57 -4.14
CA LEU A 326 4.15 17.92 -3.21
C LEU A 326 3.53 19.29 -3.56
N VAL A 327 4.35 20.28 -3.86
CA VAL A 327 3.87 21.61 -4.27
C VAL A 327 3.08 21.55 -5.58
N LEU A 328 3.57 20.83 -6.58
CA LEU A 328 2.85 20.67 -7.84
C LEU A 328 1.50 19.97 -7.63
N ASP A 329 1.42 19.03 -6.70
CA ASP A 329 0.16 18.38 -6.34
C ASP A 329 -0.80 19.34 -5.61
N LEU A 330 -0.31 20.25 -4.75
CA LEU A 330 -1.12 21.31 -4.14
C LEU A 330 -1.72 22.23 -5.22
N VAL A 331 -0.87 22.71 -6.13
CA VAL A 331 -1.30 23.56 -7.25
C VAL A 331 -2.35 22.87 -8.12
N LYS A 332 -2.10 21.60 -8.48
CA LYS A 332 -3.04 20.82 -9.30
C LYS A 332 -4.42 20.67 -8.66
N LYS A 333 -4.46 20.61 -7.31
CA LYS A 333 -5.72 20.45 -6.54
C LYS A 333 -6.33 21.79 -6.10
N GLY A 334 -5.71 22.93 -6.42
CA GLY A 334 -6.16 24.23 -5.96
C GLY A 334 -6.07 24.42 -4.44
N LEU A 335 -5.08 23.79 -3.79
CA LEU A 335 -4.92 23.77 -2.34
C LEU A 335 -3.73 24.63 -1.91
N VAL A 336 -3.84 25.21 -0.73
CA VAL A 336 -2.76 25.96 -0.06
C VAL A 336 -2.55 25.44 1.36
N THR A 337 -1.35 25.66 1.88
CA THR A 337 -0.98 25.28 3.25
C THR A 337 -0.31 26.43 3.99
N LYS A 338 -0.37 26.39 5.31
CA LYS A 338 0.39 27.28 6.22
C LYS A 338 1.37 26.49 7.09
N LYS A 339 1.39 25.14 6.97
CA LYS A 339 2.21 24.27 7.81
C LYS A 339 2.68 23.04 7.04
N ILE A 340 3.95 22.72 7.20
CA ILE A 340 4.57 21.52 6.61
C ILE A 340 5.18 20.64 7.70
N GLU A 341 5.30 19.35 7.40
CA GLU A 341 5.93 18.36 8.26
C GLU A 341 6.98 17.57 7.50
N LEU A 342 8.04 17.23 8.18
CA LEU A 342 9.12 16.38 7.68
C LEU A 342 9.38 15.26 8.66
N THR A 343 9.40 14.02 8.16
CA THR A 343 9.84 12.85 8.92
C THR A 343 10.97 12.16 8.17
N ILE A 344 12.10 11.96 8.86
CA ILE A 344 13.28 11.28 8.33
C ILE A 344 13.51 10.01 9.14
N GLY A 345 13.38 8.87 8.48
CA GLY A 345 13.71 7.56 9.06
C GLY A 345 15.16 7.22 8.79
N TYR A 346 15.91 6.95 9.85
CA TYR A 346 17.30 6.53 9.75
C TYR A 346 17.42 5.04 9.44
N ASP A 347 18.50 4.66 8.77
CA ASP A 347 18.81 3.26 8.57
C ASP A 347 19.33 2.62 9.87
N ARG A 348 18.87 1.40 10.15
CA ARG A 348 19.29 0.66 11.35
C ARG A 348 20.79 0.38 11.38
N THR A 349 21.42 0.25 10.20
CA THR A 349 22.87 0.01 10.08
C THR A 349 23.72 1.21 10.47
N SER A 350 23.10 2.37 10.73
CA SER A 350 23.78 3.57 11.24
C SER A 350 24.32 3.38 12.65
N ILE A 351 23.76 2.43 13.40
CA ILE A 351 24.20 2.10 14.76
C ILE A 351 24.40 0.59 14.88
N GLU A 352 25.37 0.23 15.69
CA GLU A 352 25.65 -1.16 16.06
C GLU A 352 25.60 -1.33 17.58
N TYR A 353 25.20 -2.52 18.01
CA TYR A 353 25.15 -2.87 19.43
C TYR A 353 26.54 -3.29 19.91
N GLU A 354 27.06 -2.58 20.92
CA GLU A 354 28.27 -2.97 21.57
C GLU A 354 27.97 -3.81 22.81
N TYR A 355 28.22 -5.11 22.73
CA TYR A 355 28.07 -6.01 23.86
C TYR A 355 29.23 -5.80 24.85
N LYS A 356 28.93 -5.33 26.05
CA LYS A 356 29.91 -5.21 27.17
C LYS A 356 29.47 -6.04 28.36
N GLY A 357 29.79 -7.35 28.32
CA GLY A 357 29.70 -8.24 29.49
C GLY A 357 28.30 -8.78 29.84
N PRO A 358 28.18 -9.63 30.87
CA PRO A 358 26.99 -10.43 31.15
C PRO A 358 25.81 -9.69 31.78
N THR A 359 25.90 -8.40 32.04
CA THR A 359 24.82 -7.61 32.63
C THR A 359 24.09 -6.78 31.56
N ILE A 360 22.80 -7.06 31.40
CA ILE A 360 21.88 -6.42 30.45
C ILE A 360 21.72 -4.88 30.64
N SER A 361 22.21 -4.32 31.75
CA SER A 361 22.07 -2.90 32.10
C SER A 361 23.05 -1.92 31.45
N ALA A 362 23.98 -2.37 30.61
CA ALA A 362 25.00 -1.51 29.98
C ALA A 362 25.11 -1.69 28.46
N SER A 363 23.98 -1.88 27.77
CA SER A 363 23.96 -1.87 26.29
C SER A 363 24.22 -0.46 25.78
N THR A 364 25.34 -0.27 25.11
CA THR A 364 25.64 0.99 24.41
C THR A 364 25.63 0.75 22.93
N PHE A 365 25.01 1.67 22.22
CA PHE A 365 25.09 1.71 20.77
C PHE A 365 26.23 2.62 20.34
N LYS A 366 26.94 2.19 19.30
CA LYS A 366 27.95 2.99 18.61
C LYS A 366 27.45 3.34 17.20
N ARG A 367 27.84 4.50 16.71
CA ARG A 367 27.63 4.86 15.30
C ARG A 367 28.59 4.04 14.43
N THR A 368 28.07 3.44 13.38
CA THR A 368 28.87 2.62 12.46
C THR A 368 29.90 3.47 11.70
N LYS A 369 29.56 4.75 11.42
CA LYS A 369 30.40 5.68 10.64
C LYS A 369 31.76 6.00 11.31
N ASP A 370 31.79 6.22 12.62
CA ASP A 370 32.96 6.72 13.34
C ASP A 370 33.27 5.95 14.63
N GLY A 371 32.52 4.90 14.95
CA GLY A 371 32.70 4.08 16.16
C GLY A 371 32.42 4.82 17.47
N LYS A 372 31.95 6.08 17.42
CA LYS A 372 31.63 6.86 18.61
C LYS A 372 30.30 6.41 19.21
N ARG A 373 30.18 6.56 20.53
CA ARG A 373 28.95 6.26 21.25
C ARG A 373 27.80 7.05 20.69
N TYR A 374 26.70 6.34 20.36
CA TYR A 374 25.46 6.99 19.98
C TYR A 374 24.69 7.46 21.23
N THR A 375 24.37 8.74 21.28
CA THR A 375 23.69 9.37 22.43
C THR A 375 22.22 9.67 22.16
N GLY A 376 21.75 9.44 20.92
CA GLY A 376 20.36 9.66 20.53
C GLY A 376 19.45 8.53 21.05
N THR A 377 18.15 8.75 20.92
CA THR A 377 17.12 7.76 21.29
C THR A 377 17.15 6.59 20.31
N VAL A 378 17.17 5.36 20.86
CA VAL A 378 17.03 4.13 20.10
C VAL A 378 15.62 3.59 20.33
N GLY A 379 14.88 3.37 19.25
CA GLY A 379 13.61 2.66 19.21
C GLY A 379 13.78 1.26 18.65
N THR A 380 12.68 0.62 18.34
CA THR A 380 12.65 -0.67 17.64
C THR A 380 11.90 -0.51 16.32
N ASP A 381 12.38 -1.19 15.29
CA ASP A 381 11.65 -1.30 14.03
C ASP A 381 10.47 -2.28 14.15
N HIS A 382 9.71 -2.47 13.07
CA HIS A 382 8.56 -3.40 13.03
C HIS A 382 8.93 -4.84 13.45
N PHE A 383 10.18 -5.25 13.29
CA PHE A 383 10.68 -6.58 13.67
C PHE A 383 11.27 -6.64 15.07
N GLY A 384 11.13 -5.56 15.86
CA GLY A 384 11.72 -5.48 17.20
C GLY A 384 13.24 -5.24 17.21
N ARG A 385 13.87 -4.90 16.07
CA ARG A 385 15.29 -4.65 15.97
C ARG A 385 15.62 -3.21 16.35
N PRO A 386 16.76 -2.96 17.04
CA PRO A 386 17.17 -1.61 17.39
C PRO A 386 17.35 -0.72 16.15
N CYS A 387 16.80 0.48 16.19
CA CYS A 387 16.90 1.48 15.14
C CYS A 387 16.96 2.89 15.76
N PRO A 388 17.74 3.84 15.22
CA PRO A 388 17.68 5.22 15.64
C PRO A 388 16.24 5.76 15.52
N LYS A 389 15.78 6.50 16.55
CA LYS A 389 14.48 7.14 16.47
C LYS A 389 14.45 8.10 15.28
N HIS A 390 13.39 8.06 14.48
CA HIS A 390 13.21 8.98 13.36
C HIS A 390 13.25 10.44 13.81
N ALA A 391 13.79 11.32 12.96
CA ALA A 391 13.67 12.76 13.14
C ALA A 391 12.29 13.20 12.61
N HIS A 392 11.60 14.02 13.37
CA HIS A 392 10.31 14.58 13.00
C HIS A 392 10.25 16.05 13.42
N GLY A 393 9.66 16.86 12.58
CA GLY A 393 9.46 18.28 12.89
C GLY A 393 8.45 18.93 11.97
N THR A 394 8.03 20.13 12.39
CA THR A 394 7.09 20.96 11.65
C THR A 394 7.72 22.30 11.30
N GLY A 395 7.37 22.82 10.13
CA GLY A 395 7.70 24.17 9.65
C GLY A 395 6.42 24.98 9.46
N ASN A 396 6.39 26.22 9.97
CA ASN A 396 5.28 27.13 9.76
C ASN A 396 5.65 28.13 8.66
N LEU A 397 4.72 28.36 7.76
CA LEU A 397 4.81 29.37 6.73
C LEU A 397 4.17 30.68 7.22
N ASP A 398 4.67 31.82 6.75
CA ASP A 398 4.19 33.16 7.11
C ASP A 398 2.73 33.39 6.66
N ARG A 399 2.33 32.76 5.56
CA ARG A 399 1.00 32.87 4.96
C ARG A 399 0.54 31.56 4.33
N TRP A 400 -0.74 31.48 4.01
CA TRP A 400 -1.29 30.41 3.17
C TRP A 400 -0.67 30.49 1.77
N THR A 401 -0.09 29.40 1.30
CA THR A 401 0.65 29.41 0.04
C THR A 401 0.77 28.02 -0.60
N SER A 402 0.93 28.01 -1.92
CA SER A 402 1.43 26.90 -2.73
C SER A 402 2.69 27.31 -3.52
N SER A 403 3.42 28.34 -3.04
CA SER A 403 4.69 28.75 -3.65
C SER A 403 5.76 27.69 -3.43
N THR A 404 6.40 27.26 -4.52
CA THR A 404 7.51 26.30 -4.51
C THR A 404 8.67 26.84 -3.68
N GLN A 405 9.00 28.13 -3.87
CA GLN A 405 10.15 28.73 -3.19
C GLN A 405 9.91 28.79 -1.69
N ARG A 406 8.78 29.31 -1.23
CA ARG A 406 8.48 29.46 0.21
C ARG A 406 8.43 28.11 0.92
N ILE A 407 7.75 27.15 0.33
CA ILE A 407 7.63 25.78 0.90
C ILE A 407 8.99 25.09 0.90
N MET A 408 9.78 25.26 -0.18
CA MET A 408 11.11 24.67 -0.29
C MET A 408 12.07 25.26 0.74
N ASP A 409 12.10 26.57 0.90
CA ASP A 409 12.98 27.24 1.86
C ASP A 409 12.66 26.81 3.29
N CYS A 410 11.37 26.80 3.66
CA CYS A 410 10.90 26.33 4.96
C CYS A 410 11.24 24.84 5.18
N MET A 411 11.08 24.00 4.16
CA MET A 411 11.40 22.57 4.24
C MET A 411 12.90 22.32 4.41
N MET A 412 13.76 23.09 3.73
CA MET A 412 15.21 22.96 3.84
C MET A 412 15.72 23.47 5.18
N GLU A 413 15.16 24.56 5.70
CA GLU A 413 15.45 25.02 7.06
C GLU A 413 15.04 23.98 8.10
N LEU A 414 13.85 23.38 7.95
CA LEU A 414 13.37 22.31 8.80
C LEU A 414 14.30 21.10 8.74
N TYR A 415 14.71 20.69 7.53
CA TYR A 415 15.66 19.59 7.33
C TYR A 415 16.96 19.83 8.10
N ASP A 416 17.60 20.98 7.92
CA ASP A 416 18.87 21.33 8.56
C ASP A 416 18.76 21.39 10.09
N ARG A 417 17.57 21.72 10.60
CA ARG A 417 17.30 21.81 12.04
C ARG A 417 17.15 20.45 12.71
N ILE A 418 16.52 19.45 12.04
CA ILE A 418 16.11 18.20 12.70
C ILE A 418 16.98 16.99 12.37
N VAL A 419 17.71 17.02 11.25
CA VAL A 419 18.41 15.84 10.74
C VAL A 419 19.78 15.68 11.41
N ASP A 420 20.03 14.48 11.95
CA ASP A 420 21.35 14.05 12.39
C ASP A 420 22.20 13.64 11.16
N THR A 421 23.19 14.46 10.83
CA THR A 421 24.06 14.28 9.65
C THR A 421 25.05 13.13 9.77
N ASP A 422 25.21 12.57 10.96
CA ASP A 422 26.11 11.45 11.21
C ASP A 422 25.45 10.09 10.96
N LEU A 423 24.11 10.07 10.78
CA LEU A 423 23.36 8.87 10.51
C LEU A 423 23.02 8.77 9.03
N THR A 424 22.90 7.55 8.53
CA THR A 424 22.37 7.29 7.18
C THR A 424 20.86 7.24 7.21
N ILE A 425 20.24 7.65 6.10
CA ILE A 425 18.80 7.83 5.96
C ILE A 425 18.24 6.78 5.03
N ARG A 426 17.12 6.19 5.45
CA ARG A 426 16.40 5.15 4.70
C ARG A 426 15.03 5.60 4.22
N ARG A 427 14.41 6.56 4.90
CA ARG A 427 13.05 7.01 4.61
C ARG A 427 12.96 8.53 4.67
N VAL A 428 12.25 9.10 3.70
CA VAL A 428 11.88 10.52 3.68
C VAL A 428 10.37 10.61 3.52
N ASN A 429 9.72 11.42 4.37
CA ASN A 429 8.30 11.69 4.27
C ASN A 429 8.06 13.19 4.43
N VAL A 430 7.43 13.80 3.43
CA VAL A 430 7.07 15.24 3.38
C VAL A 430 5.56 15.39 3.36
N VAL A 431 5.01 16.25 4.19
CA VAL A 431 3.57 16.45 4.33
C VAL A 431 3.25 17.95 4.38
N ALA A 432 2.24 18.37 3.63
CA ALA A 432 1.56 19.64 3.83
C ALA A 432 0.28 19.38 4.64
N VAL A 433 0.09 20.08 5.73
CA VAL A 433 -1.03 19.91 6.65
C VAL A 433 -1.87 21.17 6.75
N GLN A 434 -3.06 21.05 7.33
CA GLN A 434 -4.01 22.16 7.44
C GLN A 434 -4.35 22.76 6.06
N LEU A 435 -4.68 21.90 5.10
CA LEU A 435 -4.97 22.33 3.74
C LEU A 435 -6.33 23.02 3.67
N ILE A 436 -6.39 24.11 2.91
CA ILE A 436 -7.64 24.76 2.51
C ILE A 436 -7.64 25.00 0.99
N PRO A 437 -8.82 25.10 0.36
CA PRO A 437 -8.93 25.60 -1.00
C PRO A 437 -8.35 27.01 -1.13
N GLU A 438 -7.75 27.31 -2.28
CA GLU A 438 -7.10 28.62 -2.51
C GLU A 438 -8.09 29.79 -2.48
N ASP A 439 -9.35 29.55 -2.84
CA ASP A 439 -10.46 30.51 -2.79
C ASP A 439 -11.07 30.68 -1.38
N GLU A 440 -10.69 29.84 -0.43
CA GLU A 440 -11.12 29.92 0.98
C GLU A 440 -10.06 30.55 1.90
N ILE A 441 -9.00 31.16 1.35
CA ILE A 441 -7.97 31.82 2.17
C ILE A 441 -8.64 32.93 3.02
N PRO A 442 -8.53 32.88 4.37
CA PRO A 442 -9.11 33.91 5.22
C PRO A 442 -8.50 35.29 4.93
N GLU A 443 -9.33 36.32 4.91
CA GLU A 443 -8.83 37.70 4.83
C GLU A 443 -7.92 37.98 6.04
N GLU A 444 -6.78 38.61 5.78
CA GLU A 444 -5.89 39.03 6.86
C GLU A 444 -6.60 40.09 7.71
N PRO A 445 -6.57 39.98 9.05
CA PRO A 445 -7.14 41.01 9.91
C PRO A 445 -6.44 42.33 9.62
N PRO A 446 -7.15 43.48 9.72
CA PRO A 446 -6.57 44.76 9.50
C PRO A 446 -5.36 44.97 10.42
N GLU A 447 -4.20 45.25 9.83
CA GLU A 447 -2.99 45.52 10.59
C GLU A 447 -3.14 46.82 11.39
N GLN A 448 -2.83 46.75 12.67
CA GLN A 448 -2.74 47.96 13.49
C GLN A 448 -1.56 48.82 12.96
N LEU A 449 -1.86 50.05 12.52
CA LEU A 449 -0.85 50.94 12.01
C LEU A 449 0.22 51.27 13.07
N ASN A 450 1.49 51.09 12.71
CA ASN A 450 2.64 51.40 13.55
C ASN A 450 3.37 52.61 12.98
N LEU A 451 3.52 53.64 13.80
CA LEU A 451 4.16 54.93 13.40
C LEU A 451 5.62 54.80 12.96
N PHE A 452 6.27 53.67 13.24
CA PHE A 452 7.69 53.45 12.90
C PHE A 452 7.88 52.62 11.62
N ILE A 453 6.81 52.25 10.92
CA ILE A 453 6.85 51.47 9.68
C ILE A 453 6.66 52.42 8.48
N ASP A 454 7.56 52.34 7.50
CA ASP A 454 7.37 52.94 6.19
C ASP A 454 6.40 52.09 5.36
N TYR A 455 5.12 52.47 5.42
CA TYR A 455 4.05 51.75 4.70
C TYR A 455 4.19 51.83 3.18
N ALA A 456 4.81 52.91 2.64
CA ALA A 456 5.04 53.03 1.19
C ALA A 456 6.10 52.01 0.71
N ALA A 457 7.16 51.84 1.49
CA ALA A 457 8.15 50.78 1.23
C ALA A 457 7.56 49.38 1.39
N LEU A 458 6.75 49.17 2.44
CA LEU A 458 6.07 47.89 2.68
C LEU A 458 5.09 47.50 1.56
N GLU A 459 4.28 48.45 1.08
CA GLU A 459 3.35 48.22 -0.03
C GLU A 459 4.07 47.89 -1.33
N LYS A 460 5.17 48.58 -1.61
CA LYS A 460 6.03 48.28 -2.77
C LYS A 460 6.64 46.90 -2.69
N GLN A 461 7.03 46.49 -1.49
CA GLN A 461 7.53 45.12 -1.25
C GLN A 461 6.41 44.07 -1.46
N LYS A 462 5.23 44.29 -0.87
CA LYS A 462 4.05 43.41 -1.04
C LYS A 462 3.65 43.30 -2.52
N GLU A 463 3.72 44.40 -3.27
CA GLU A 463 3.44 44.37 -4.72
C GLU A 463 4.49 43.59 -5.51
N ALA A 464 5.78 43.72 -5.17
CA ALA A 464 6.84 42.91 -5.78
C ALA A 464 6.69 41.43 -5.50
N GLU A 465 6.33 41.06 -4.26
CA GLU A 465 6.05 39.69 -3.86
C GLU A 465 4.84 39.13 -4.62
N ARG A 466 3.73 39.87 -4.73
CA ARG A 466 2.55 39.45 -5.51
C ARG A 466 2.90 39.18 -6.97
N LYS A 467 3.73 40.06 -7.59
CA LYS A 467 4.19 39.87 -8.98
C LYS A 467 5.07 38.63 -9.13
N HIS A 468 5.93 38.38 -8.13
CA HIS A 468 6.78 37.20 -8.09
C HIS A 468 5.92 35.91 -7.95
N ASP A 469 5.00 35.87 -6.98
CA ASP A 469 4.11 34.75 -6.73
C ASP A 469 3.22 34.46 -7.96
N ALA A 470 2.70 35.50 -8.63
CA ALA A 470 1.93 35.35 -9.85
C ALA A 470 2.76 34.79 -11.03
N ARG A 471 4.04 35.18 -11.13
CA ARG A 471 4.96 34.60 -12.14
C ARG A 471 5.28 33.15 -11.84
N GLU A 472 5.54 32.80 -10.58
CA GLU A 472 5.80 31.46 -10.14
C GLU A 472 4.60 30.54 -10.43
N ARG A 473 3.38 31.00 -10.12
CA ARG A 473 2.14 30.28 -10.40
C ARG A 473 2.00 29.91 -11.89
N LYS A 474 2.25 30.87 -12.78
CA LYS A 474 2.24 30.61 -14.24
C LYS A 474 3.24 29.54 -14.66
N ILE A 475 4.42 29.51 -14.03
CA ILE A 475 5.44 28.49 -14.30
C ILE A 475 4.96 27.12 -13.81
N GLN A 476 4.36 27.04 -12.63
CA GLN A 476 3.80 25.81 -12.07
C GLN A 476 2.69 25.25 -12.97
N GLU A 477 1.76 26.10 -13.40
CA GLU A 477 0.66 25.73 -14.30
C GLU A 477 1.18 25.26 -15.67
N ALA A 478 2.13 25.97 -16.26
CA ALA A 478 2.77 25.56 -17.50
C ALA A 478 3.50 24.21 -17.35
N THR A 479 4.18 24.01 -16.21
CA THR A 479 4.83 22.73 -15.89
C THR A 479 3.82 21.59 -15.84
N LEU A 480 2.70 21.77 -15.14
CA LEU A 480 1.62 20.79 -15.04
C LEU A 480 1.00 20.48 -16.41
N ALA A 481 0.75 21.52 -17.23
CA ALA A 481 0.22 21.37 -18.58
C ALA A 481 1.16 20.56 -19.49
N LEU A 482 2.47 20.84 -19.44
CA LEU A 482 3.47 20.09 -20.20
C LEU A 482 3.57 18.63 -19.71
N GLN A 483 3.57 18.43 -18.40
CA GLN A 483 3.61 17.07 -17.81
C GLN A 483 2.34 16.26 -18.13
N ALA A 484 1.17 16.89 -18.15
CA ALA A 484 -0.07 16.24 -18.54
C ALA A 484 -0.07 15.80 -20.01
N ARG A 485 0.52 16.62 -20.91
CA ARG A 485 0.54 16.34 -22.36
C ARG A 485 1.64 15.39 -22.79
N TYR A 486 2.83 15.49 -22.18
CA TYR A 486 4.04 14.81 -22.64
C TYR A 486 4.62 13.83 -21.61
N GLY A 487 3.96 13.65 -20.46
CA GLY A 487 4.41 12.80 -19.38
C GLY A 487 5.26 13.56 -18.33
N LYS A 488 5.33 13.00 -17.12
CA LYS A 488 5.95 13.65 -15.95
C LYS A 488 7.46 13.96 -16.13
N ASN A 489 8.14 13.23 -17.01
CA ASN A 489 9.57 13.43 -17.29
C ASN A 489 9.84 14.39 -18.47
N ALA A 490 8.81 15.01 -19.07
CA ALA A 490 8.97 15.96 -20.16
C ALA A 490 9.67 17.25 -19.73
N LEU A 491 9.53 17.64 -18.48
CA LEU A 491 10.19 18.78 -17.88
C LEU A 491 10.82 18.38 -16.55
N LEU A 492 12.14 18.49 -16.46
CA LEU A 492 12.94 18.16 -15.28
C LEU A 492 13.74 19.38 -14.85
N LYS A 493 13.95 19.54 -13.55
CA LYS A 493 14.89 20.54 -13.01
C LYS A 493 16.30 19.97 -12.97
N GLY A 494 17.32 20.85 -12.99
CA GLY A 494 18.72 20.41 -12.92
C GLY A 494 19.04 19.51 -11.73
N MET A 495 18.36 19.68 -10.59
CA MET A 495 18.53 18.83 -9.41
C MET A 495 18.12 17.38 -9.67
N ASN A 496 17.18 17.13 -10.57
CA ASN A 496 16.71 15.77 -10.90
C ASN A 496 17.72 14.96 -11.73
N LEU A 497 18.80 15.61 -12.17
CA LEU A 497 19.90 14.99 -12.92
C LEU A 497 21.16 14.76 -12.06
N LEU A 498 21.13 15.17 -10.78
CA LEU A 498 22.23 14.96 -9.85
C LEU A 498 22.34 13.49 -9.44
N GLU A 499 23.55 13.08 -9.05
CA GLU A 499 23.79 11.74 -8.52
C GLU A 499 22.93 11.49 -7.26
N GLY A 500 22.20 10.38 -7.27
CA GLY A 500 21.30 10.01 -6.18
C GLY A 500 19.88 10.59 -6.31
N ALA A 501 19.58 11.41 -7.33
CA ALA A 501 18.23 11.86 -7.62
C ALA A 501 17.31 10.70 -8.03
N THR A 502 16.05 10.73 -7.63
CA THR A 502 15.11 9.63 -7.85
C THR A 502 13.85 10.03 -8.63
N THR A 503 13.62 11.32 -8.90
CA THR A 503 12.39 11.81 -9.54
C THR A 503 12.10 11.15 -10.88
N ILE A 504 13.11 10.96 -11.75
CA ILE A 504 12.92 10.34 -13.06
C ILE A 504 12.35 8.92 -12.91
N GLN A 505 12.90 8.14 -11.99
CA GLN A 505 12.43 6.79 -11.70
C GLN A 505 11.05 6.80 -11.05
N ARG A 506 10.81 7.70 -10.08
CA ARG A 506 9.52 7.83 -9.38
C ARG A 506 8.38 8.25 -10.30
N ASN A 507 8.64 9.12 -11.27
CA ASN A 507 7.63 9.55 -12.24
C ASN A 507 7.09 8.40 -13.09
N GLY A 508 7.88 7.32 -13.25
CA GLY A 508 7.45 6.06 -13.87
C GLY A 508 6.75 5.09 -12.91
N GLN A 509 6.40 5.53 -11.68
CA GLN A 509 5.78 4.69 -10.67
C GLN A 509 4.41 5.24 -10.25
N ILE A 510 3.52 4.34 -9.82
CA ILE A 510 2.26 4.61 -9.15
C ILE A 510 2.29 3.83 -7.84
N GLY A 511 2.10 4.51 -6.69
CA GLY A 511 2.17 3.86 -5.37
C GLY A 511 3.52 3.17 -5.09
N GLY A 512 4.64 3.69 -5.65
CA GLY A 512 5.97 3.10 -5.49
C GLY A 512 6.26 1.88 -6.38
N HIS A 513 5.33 1.50 -7.26
CA HIS A 513 5.46 0.37 -8.19
C HIS A 513 5.45 0.86 -9.65
N ARG A 514 6.01 0.09 -10.57
CA ARG A 514 6.06 0.47 -12.00
C ARG A 514 4.67 0.76 -12.54
N SER A 515 4.53 1.88 -13.26
CA SER A 515 3.27 2.24 -13.93
C SER A 515 2.94 1.32 -15.11
N GLY A 516 3.95 0.73 -15.74
CA GLY A 516 3.81 -0.05 -16.96
C GLY A 516 3.85 0.80 -18.25
N GLU A 517 4.03 2.11 -18.14
CA GLU A 517 4.32 2.98 -19.29
C GLU A 517 5.82 2.91 -19.64
N GLY A 518 6.19 1.95 -20.44
CA GLY A 518 7.53 1.87 -21.01
C GLY A 518 7.44 1.82 -22.53
N ARG A 519 8.19 2.71 -23.20
CA ARG A 519 8.35 2.84 -24.66
C ARG A 519 7.85 1.64 -25.45
N THR A 520 6.82 1.85 -26.28
CA THR A 520 6.60 1.06 -27.49
C THR A 520 7.81 1.26 -28.41
N THR A 521 8.88 0.53 -28.18
CA THR A 521 9.83 0.17 -29.22
C THR A 521 9.55 -1.29 -29.54
N SER A 522 8.93 -1.47 -30.69
CA SER A 522 8.87 -2.75 -31.39
C SER A 522 10.25 -3.40 -31.41
N SER A 523 10.40 -4.47 -30.65
CA SER A 523 11.35 -5.53 -30.98
C SER A 523 10.75 -6.82 -30.43
N THR A 524 10.14 -7.54 -31.36
CA THR A 524 9.96 -8.96 -31.27
C THR A 524 11.31 -9.60 -31.00
N SER A 525 11.53 -10.03 -29.77
CA SER A 525 12.46 -11.09 -29.47
C SER A 525 11.84 -11.99 -28.43
N ARG A 526 11.38 -13.14 -28.91
CA ARG A 526 11.15 -14.33 -28.11
C ARG A 526 12.44 -14.60 -27.33
N SER A 527 12.32 -14.58 -26.02
CA SER A 527 13.21 -15.35 -25.15
C SER A 527 12.38 -15.79 -23.95
N ASP A 528 11.78 -16.98 -24.13
CA ASP A 528 11.44 -17.86 -23.04
C ASP A 528 12.76 -18.24 -22.36
N GLN A 529 13.11 -17.57 -21.29
CA GLN A 529 14.15 -18.02 -20.37
C GLN A 529 13.48 -18.55 -19.12
N ALA A 530 13.30 -19.86 -19.11
CA ALA A 530 13.21 -20.64 -17.90
C ALA A 530 14.43 -20.33 -17.02
N GLY A 531 14.18 -20.00 -15.74
CA GLY A 531 15.22 -19.68 -14.77
C GLY A 531 16.25 -20.81 -14.65
N GLN A 532 17.45 -20.57 -15.12
CA GLN A 532 18.64 -21.31 -14.74
C GLN A 532 19.23 -20.66 -13.50
N SER A 533 19.51 -21.49 -12.50
CA SER A 533 20.22 -21.14 -11.28
C SER A 533 21.64 -20.71 -11.60
N PRO A 534 22.16 -19.65 -11.00
CA PRO A 534 23.58 -19.52 -10.75
C PRO A 534 23.88 -20.10 -9.36
N ASP A 535 24.85 -20.99 -9.32
CA ASP A 535 25.50 -21.48 -8.10
C ASP A 535 26.36 -20.38 -7.47
N ASP A 536 26.35 -20.40 -6.14
CA ASP A 536 27.28 -19.85 -5.16
C ASP A 536 28.12 -18.60 -5.48
N GLU A 537 27.87 -17.52 -4.71
CA GLU A 537 28.87 -16.92 -3.81
C GLU A 537 28.25 -15.87 -2.87
N SER A 538 28.53 -16.11 -1.59
CA SER A 538 28.68 -15.23 -0.41
C SER A 538 27.81 -13.99 -0.18
N ALA A 539 27.06 -14.08 0.89
CA ALA A 539 26.81 -13.18 2.02
C ALA A 539 26.98 -11.66 1.84
N GLY A 540 25.84 -10.97 1.90
CA GLY A 540 25.77 -9.55 2.14
C GLY A 540 24.35 -9.17 2.52
N THR A 541 24.07 -9.15 3.84
CA THR A 541 22.77 -8.78 4.40
C THR A 541 22.49 -7.30 4.26
N ALA A 542 21.42 -6.93 3.58
CA ALA A 542 20.76 -5.65 3.75
C ALA A 542 19.25 -5.83 3.60
N ASP A 543 18.54 -5.65 4.70
CA ASP A 543 17.07 -5.71 4.78
C ASP A 543 16.44 -4.43 4.26
N ALA A 544 15.48 -4.58 3.36
CA ALA A 544 14.58 -3.51 2.96
C ALA A 544 13.16 -3.93 3.30
N ASP A 545 12.64 -3.39 4.38
CA ASP A 545 11.25 -3.51 4.78
C ASP A 545 10.66 -2.22 5.26
N GLU A 546 9.55 -1.87 4.66
CA GLU A 546 8.35 -1.48 5.38
C GLU A 546 7.19 -1.24 4.44
N VAL A 547 6.16 -2.01 4.70
CA VAL A 547 4.85 -1.96 4.06
C VAL A 547 4.04 -0.83 4.70
N TRP A 548 3.35 -0.08 3.89
CA TRP A 548 2.27 0.81 4.28
C TRP A 548 1.16 0.02 4.97
N GLY A 549 1.13 0.06 6.29
CA GLY A 549 -0.08 -0.03 7.05
C GLY A 549 -0.54 1.40 7.26
N GLY A 550 -1.55 1.84 6.53
CA GLY A 550 -2.31 3.01 6.92
C GLY A 550 -3.06 2.62 8.18
N ASP A 551 -2.49 2.96 9.32
CA ASP A 551 -3.20 3.06 10.57
C ASP A 551 -3.18 4.53 10.90
N ASP A 552 -4.35 5.12 10.81
CA ASP A 552 -4.87 6.11 11.73
C ASP A 552 -6.01 6.90 11.06
N VAL A 553 -7.20 6.48 11.32
CA VAL A 553 -8.29 7.23 11.95
C VAL A 553 -9.35 6.22 12.40
#